data_1fb947a974f5177a17929ff818da2182
#
_entry.id   1fb947a974f5177a17929ff818da2182
#
_cell.length_a   1.000
_cell.length_b   1.000
_cell.length_c   1.000
_cell.angle_alpha   90.00
_cell.angle_beta   90.00
_cell.angle_gamma   90.00
#
_symmetry.space_group_name_H-M   'P 1'
#
loop_
_entity.id
_entity.type
_entity.pdbx_description
1 polymer ?
#
loop_
_entity_poly.entity_id
_entity_poly.type
_entity_poly.pdbx_seq_one_letter_code
_entity_poly.pdbx_strand_id
1 'polypeptide(L)'
;MLDGDELREVFGAAAANSQNHGREGRLALALQYARLCKMIAAQGQTVVIATISLFREVHEWNRAHLPKYFEIYLKVPVEELRRRDPKDIYRRFDAGELHNVAGLDLAIDEPLAADCLVEFNRERSSQRLADDLLPKILRRN
;
A
#
# COMPACT_ATOMS: atom_id res chain seq x y z
N MET A 1 -5.02 -12.54 -4.19
CA MET A 1 -4.35 -11.37 -3.56
C MET A 1 -3.45 -10.74 -4.61
N LEU A 2 -3.34 -9.43 -4.63
CA LEU A 2 -2.44 -8.68 -5.49
C LEU A 2 -1.34 -8.05 -4.61
N ASP A 3 -0.10 -8.16 -5.03
CA ASP A 3 1.05 -7.51 -4.39
C ASP A 3 1.55 -6.35 -5.25
N GLY A 4 1.91 -5.22 -4.62
CA GLY A 4 2.33 -4.02 -5.34
C GLY A 4 3.65 -4.19 -6.10
N ASP A 5 4.54 -5.06 -5.64
CA ASP A 5 5.81 -5.34 -6.33
C ASP A 5 5.56 -6.24 -7.56
N GLU A 6 4.72 -7.28 -7.42
CA GLU A 6 4.31 -8.14 -8.55
C GLU A 6 3.56 -7.33 -9.62
N LEU A 7 2.65 -6.44 -9.21
CA LEU A 7 1.95 -5.55 -10.12
C LEU A 7 2.90 -4.61 -10.87
N ARG A 8 3.97 -4.17 -10.22
CA ARG A 8 4.99 -3.33 -10.86
C ARG A 8 5.72 -4.07 -11.98
N GLU A 9 5.99 -5.35 -11.79
CA GLU A 9 6.57 -6.20 -12.86
C GLU A 9 5.60 -6.36 -14.03
N VAL A 10 4.32 -6.62 -13.74
CA VAL A 10 3.27 -6.77 -14.77
C VAL A 10 3.08 -5.48 -15.58
N PHE A 11 3.07 -4.33 -14.93
CA PHE A 11 2.93 -3.03 -15.60
C PHE A 11 4.21 -2.55 -16.29
N GLY A 12 5.35 -3.19 -16.04
CA GLY A 12 6.60 -3.07 -16.78
C GLY A 12 7.06 -1.63 -17.02
N ALA A 13 7.23 -1.25 -18.29
CA ALA A 13 7.75 0.05 -18.70
C ALA A 13 6.89 1.25 -18.25
N ALA A 14 5.60 1.07 -18.05
CA ALA A 14 4.73 2.11 -17.50
C ALA A 14 5.08 2.44 -16.03
N ALA A 15 5.59 1.43 -15.30
CA ALA A 15 6.08 1.58 -13.93
C ALA A 15 7.58 1.94 -13.88
N ALA A 16 8.31 1.60 -14.93
CA ALA A 16 9.78 1.67 -15.00
C ALA A 16 10.33 3.00 -15.56
N ASN A 17 9.47 3.94 -15.98
CA ASN A 17 9.96 5.26 -16.36
C ASN A 17 10.64 5.90 -15.14
N SER A 18 11.98 5.87 -15.18
CA SER A 18 12.89 6.34 -14.13
C SER A 18 12.68 7.81 -13.74
N GLN A 19 12.00 8.58 -14.57
CA GLN A 19 11.54 9.94 -14.25
C GLN A 19 10.32 9.97 -13.32
N ASN A 20 9.65 8.83 -13.09
CA ASN A 20 8.41 8.72 -12.32
C ASN A 20 8.57 8.13 -10.90
N HIS A 21 9.77 8.14 -10.32
CA HIS A 21 9.95 7.77 -8.91
C HIS A 21 9.44 8.85 -7.95
N GLY A 22 9.15 10.05 -8.45
CA GLY A 22 8.51 11.11 -7.68
C GLY A 22 7.05 10.83 -7.35
N ARG A 23 6.43 11.76 -6.61
CA ARG A 23 5.04 11.67 -6.13
C ARG A 23 4.04 11.40 -7.27
N GLU A 24 4.16 12.13 -8.37
CA GLU A 24 3.21 12.05 -9.50
C GLU A 24 3.20 10.66 -10.15
N GLY A 25 4.36 10.10 -10.42
CA GLY A 25 4.47 8.77 -11.04
C GLY A 25 3.96 7.67 -10.12
N ARG A 26 4.27 7.76 -8.81
CA ARG A 26 3.75 6.81 -7.82
C ARG A 26 2.23 6.92 -7.65
N LEU A 27 1.69 8.14 -7.66
CA LEU A 27 0.26 8.38 -7.60
C LEU A 27 -0.46 7.83 -8.85
N ALA A 28 0.08 8.09 -10.05
CA ALA A 28 -0.48 7.56 -11.29
C ALA A 28 -0.54 6.03 -11.29
N LEU A 29 0.54 5.38 -10.86
CA LEU A 29 0.61 3.92 -10.74
C LEU A 29 -0.38 3.38 -9.69
N ALA A 30 -0.47 4.02 -8.52
CA ALA A 30 -1.40 3.62 -7.47
C ALA A 30 -2.87 3.71 -7.92
N LEU A 31 -3.21 4.75 -8.70
CA LEU A 31 -4.54 4.88 -9.31
C LEU A 31 -4.80 3.83 -10.41
N GLN A 32 -3.77 3.36 -11.12
CA GLN A 32 -3.93 2.22 -12.05
C GLN A 32 -4.24 0.94 -11.29
N TYR A 33 -3.57 0.67 -10.18
CA TYR A 33 -3.88 -0.46 -9.30
C TYR A 33 -5.31 -0.40 -8.77
N ALA A 34 -5.75 0.78 -8.34
CA ALA A 34 -7.12 1.00 -7.88
C ALA A 34 -8.16 0.71 -8.97
N ARG A 35 -7.92 1.14 -10.21
CA ARG A 35 -8.79 0.84 -11.36
C ARG A 35 -8.80 -0.64 -11.71
N LEU A 36 -7.66 -1.33 -11.63
CA LEU A 36 -7.58 -2.78 -11.80
C LEU A 36 -8.44 -3.49 -10.73
N CYS A 37 -8.30 -3.10 -9.46
CA CYS A 37 -9.12 -3.65 -8.37
C CYS A 37 -10.62 -3.43 -8.64
N LYS A 38 -11.02 -2.24 -9.10
CA LYS A 38 -12.41 -1.95 -9.48
C LYS A 38 -12.90 -2.89 -10.57
N MET A 39 -12.11 -3.09 -11.61
CA MET A 39 -12.46 -3.96 -12.74
C MET A 39 -12.69 -5.41 -12.29
N ILE A 40 -11.82 -5.93 -11.42
CA ILE A 40 -11.93 -7.29 -10.89
C ILE A 40 -13.14 -7.40 -9.94
N ALA A 41 -13.31 -6.42 -9.05
CA ALA A 41 -14.43 -6.40 -8.11
C ALA A 41 -15.80 -6.30 -8.81
N ALA A 42 -15.86 -5.59 -9.94
CA ALA A 42 -17.08 -5.51 -10.75
C ALA A 42 -17.50 -6.85 -11.36
N GLN A 43 -16.61 -7.83 -11.41
CA GLN A 43 -16.89 -9.22 -11.83
C GLN A 43 -17.33 -10.11 -10.66
N GLY A 44 -17.63 -9.53 -9.49
CA GLY A 44 -18.07 -10.26 -8.29
C GLY A 44 -16.93 -10.91 -7.50
N GLN A 45 -15.67 -10.58 -7.81
CA GLN A 45 -14.51 -11.15 -7.12
C GLN A 45 -14.13 -10.32 -5.89
N THR A 46 -13.74 -10.98 -4.81
CA THR A 46 -13.10 -10.34 -3.67
C THR A 46 -11.63 -10.08 -3.98
N VAL A 47 -11.22 -8.81 -3.89
CA VAL A 47 -9.85 -8.39 -4.15
C VAL A 47 -9.17 -7.98 -2.84
N VAL A 48 -8.01 -8.56 -2.57
CA VAL A 48 -7.09 -8.11 -1.53
C VAL A 48 -5.85 -7.57 -2.23
N ILE A 49 -5.47 -6.34 -1.93
CA ILE A 49 -4.26 -5.72 -2.48
C ILE A 49 -3.38 -5.18 -1.35
N ALA A 50 -2.08 -5.46 -1.41
CA ALA A 50 -1.06 -4.93 -0.52
C ALA A 50 -0.16 -3.94 -1.28
N THR A 51 -0.21 -2.66 -0.94
CA THR A 51 0.58 -1.62 -1.59
C THR A 51 1.02 -0.53 -0.60
N ILE A 52 2.10 0.16 -0.93
CA ILE A 52 2.45 1.45 -0.33
C ILE A 52 1.84 2.54 -1.22
N SER A 53 0.57 2.84 -1.02
CA SER A 53 -0.18 3.84 -1.79
C SER A 53 -0.69 4.94 -0.87
N LEU A 54 0.21 5.53 -0.08
CA LEU A 54 -0.10 6.53 0.94
C LEU A 54 -0.23 7.93 0.31
N PHE A 55 -1.29 8.10 -0.48
CA PHE A 55 -1.70 9.35 -1.11
C PHE A 55 -3.18 9.58 -0.85
N ARG A 56 -3.52 10.78 -0.40
CA ARG A 56 -4.90 11.18 -0.13
C ARG A 56 -5.81 10.92 -1.32
N GLU A 57 -5.37 11.25 -2.51
CA GLU A 57 -6.13 11.08 -3.76
C GLU A 57 -6.48 9.62 -4.02
N VAL A 58 -5.60 8.68 -3.64
CA VAL A 58 -5.88 7.23 -3.78
C VAL A 58 -6.92 6.78 -2.76
N HIS A 59 -6.79 7.20 -1.50
CA HIS A 59 -7.75 6.86 -0.44
C HIS A 59 -9.15 7.37 -0.78
N GLU A 60 -9.25 8.64 -1.21
CA GLU A 60 -10.52 9.26 -1.63
C GLU A 60 -11.11 8.55 -2.84
N TRP A 61 -10.28 8.27 -3.86
CA TRP A 61 -10.74 7.58 -5.06
C TRP A 61 -11.26 6.17 -4.74
N ASN A 62 -10.52 5.40 -3.95
CA ASN A 62 -10.94 4.06 -3.54
C ASN A 62 -12.27 4.10 -2.80
N ARG A 63 -12.42 5.02 -1.85
CA ARG A 63 -13.63 5.18 -1.06
C ARG A 63 -14.84 5.55 -1.92
N ALA A 64 -14.65 6.36 -2.95
CA ALA A 64 -15.71 6.80 -3.86
C ALA A 64 -16.09 5.77 -4.92
N HIS A 65 -15.18 4.88 -5.34
CA HIS A 65 -15.38 4.08 -6.54
C HIS A 65 -15.36 2.57 -6.34
N LEU A 66 -14.84 2.08 -5.20
CA LEU A 66 -14.79 0.63 -4.92
C LEU A 66 -16.00 0.22 -4.07
N PRO A 67 -16.82 -0.71 -4.55
CA PRO A 67 -17.93 -1.22 -3.75
C PRO A 67 -17.39 -2.02 -2.55
N LYS A 68 -18.02 -1.85 -1.39
CA LYS A 68 -17.66 -2.57 -0.15
C LYS A 68 -16.16 -2.44 0.20
N TYR A 69 -15.56 -1.29 -0.09
CA TYR A 69 -14.15 -1.00 0.20
C TYR A 69 -13.86 -1.08 1.69
N PHE A 70 -12.82 -1.82 2.05
CA PHE A 70 -12.32 -1.94 3.41
C PHE A 70 -10.83 -1.62 3.45
N GLU A 71 -10.48 -0.56 4.16
CA GLU A 71 -9.11 -0.05 4.24
C GLU A 71 -8.45 -0.45 5.55
N ILE A 72 -7.34 -1.17 5.43
CA ILE A 72 -6.50 -1.54 6.57
C ILE A 72 -5.20 -0.77 6.47
N TYR A 73 -4.92 0.06 7.47
CA TYR A 73 -3.65 0.76 7.58
C TYR A 73 -2.74 0.05 8.56
N LEU A 74 -1.64 -0.51 8.05
CA LEU A 74 -0.60 -1.14 8.86
C LEU A 74 0.44 -0.08 9.21
N LYS A 75 0.39 0.45 10.44
CA LYS A 75 1.30 1.49 10.91
C LYS A 75 2.50 0.85 11.61
N VAL A 76 3.66 0.94 10.98
CA VAL A 76 4.92 0.41 11.51
C VAL A 76 5.89 1.57 11.76
N PRO A 77 6.52 1.68 12.96
CA PRO A 77 7.52 2.70 13.22
C PRO A 77 8.70 2.61 12.24
N VAL A 78 9.24 3.77 11.84
CA VAL A 78 10.36 3.84 10.88
C VAL A 78 11.58 3.07 11.39
N GLU A 79 11.84 3.11 12.69
CA GLU A 79 12.94 2.37 13.34
C GLU A 79 12.81 0.85 13.11
N GLU A 80 11.59 0.33 13.15
CA GLU A 80 11.35 -1.08 12.88
C GLU A 80 11.47 -1.42 11.39
N LEU A 81 11.03 -0.51 10.51
CA LEU A 81 11.21 -0.66 9.07
C LEU A 81 12.71 -0.67 8.70
N ARG A 82 13.49 0.24 9.28
CA ARG A 82 14.95 0.29 9.13
C ARG A 82 15.63 -0.99 9.67
N ARG A 83 15.16 -1.50 10.79
CA ARG A 83 15.70 -2.75 11.36
C ARG A 83 15.47 -3.95 10.44
N ARG A 84 14.32 -3.99 9.75
CA ARG A 84 13.99 -5.10 8.83
C ARG A 84 14.70 -4.99 7.50
N ASP A 85 14.66 -3.85 6.90
CA ASP A 85 15.23 -3.42 5.60
C ASP A 85 15.55 -4.56 4.60
N PRO A 86 14.58 -5.42 4.24
CA PRO A 86 14.85 -6.64 3.46
C PRO A 86 15.32 -6.36 2.02
N LYS A 87 15.21 -5.12 1.56
CA LYS A 87 15.61 -4.68 0.22
C LYS A 87 16.72 -3.63 0.24
N ASP A 88 17.36 -3.43 1.40
CA ASP A 88 18.39 -2.42 1.61
C ASP A 88 17.97 -0.97 1.23
N ILE A 89 16.68 -0.69 1.26
CA ILE A 89 16.14 0.62 0.84
C ILE A 89 16.63 1.72 1.78
N TYR A 90 16.54 1.50 3.08
CA TYR A 90 16.95 2.49 4.09
C TYR A 90 18.47 2.66 4.11
N ARG A 91 19.22 1.58 4.01
CA ARG A 91 20.68 1.61 3.93
C ARG A 91 21.16 2.38 2.70
N ARG A 92 20.56 2.14 1.53
CA ARG A 92 20.88 2.83 0.29
C ARG A 92 20.46 4.29 0.29
N PHE A 93 19.35 4.61 0.95
CA PHE A 93 18.94 5.99 1.17
C PHE A 93 19.95 6.74 2.03
N ASP A 94 20.40 6.16 3.16
CA ASP A 94 21.39 6.76 4.04
C ASP A 94 22.77 6.92 3.36
N ALA A 95 23.08 6.05 2.40
CA ALA A 95 24.27 6.18 1.54
C ALA A 95 24.13 7.21 0.41
N GLY A 96 22.96 7.84 0.25
CA GLY A 96 22.68 8.78 -0.84
C GLY A 96 22.47 8.13 -2.21
N GLU A 97 22.30 6.82 -2.28
CA GLU A 97 22.10 6.05 -3.51
C GLU A 97 20.63 6.02 -3.97
N LEU A 98 19.70 6.26 -3.05
CA LEU A 98 18.27 6.29 -3.32
C LEU A 98 17.65 7.60 -2.89
N HIS A 99 16.65 8.04 -3.65
CA HIS A 99 15.80 9.19 -3.36
C HIS A 99 14.32 8.82 -3.54
N ASN A 100 13.43 9.70 -3.09
CA ASN A 100 11.99 9.51 -3.14
C ASN A 100 11.52 8.27 -2.38
N VAL A 101 12.07 8.04 -1.20
CA VAL A 101 11.65 6.97 -0.30
C VAL A 101 10.45 7.45 0.53
N ALA A 102 9.34 6.74 0.41
CA ALA A 102 8.09 7.09 1.09
C ALA A 102 8.28 7.12 2.62
N GLY A 103 7.89 8.23 3.24
CA GLY A 103 8.04 8.42 4.68
C GLY A 103 9.43 8.91 5.13
N LEU A 104 10.36 9.15 4.19
CA LEU A 104 11.65 9.79 4.43
C LEU A 104 11.70 11.13 3.69
N ASP A 105 12.22 11.15 2.47
CA ASP A 105 12.29 12.35 1.63
C ASP A 105 11.07 12.53 0.71
N LEU A 106 10.20 11.51 0.60
CA LEU A 106 8.91 11.62 -0.06
C LEU A 106 7.78 11.68 0.97
N ALA A 107 7.06 12.81 0.99
CA ALA A 107 5.91 12.99 1.86
C ALA A 107 4.81 11.95 1.55
N ILE A 108 4.20 11.46 2.61
CA ILE A 108 3.08 10.50 2.55
C ILE A 108 1.85 11.11 3.22
N ASP A 109 0.68 10.68 2.78
CA ASP A 109 -0.60 11.00 3.40
C ASP A 109 -1.13 9.74 4.11
N GLU A 110 -1.06 9.71 5.45
CA GLU A 110 -1.69 8.61 6.19
C GLU A 110 -3.22 8.62 5.99
N PRO A 111 -3.87 7.44 5.92
CA PRO A 111 -5.32 7.38 5.76
C PRO A 111 -6.04 8.01 6.96
N LEU A 112 -6.86 9.03 6.72
CA LEU A 112 -7.62 9.72 7.78
C LEU A 112 -8.86 8.94 8.23
N ALA A 113 -9.35 8.02 7.40
CA ALA A 113 -10.59 7.27 7.61
C ALA A 113 -10.42 5.78 7.32
N ALA A 114 -9.27 5.21 7.66
CA ALA A 114 -9.07 3.77 7.56
C ALA A 114 -10.11 3.01 8.41
N ASP A 115 -10.67 1.94 7.83
CA ASP A 115 -11.65 1.10 8.55
C ASP A 115 -11.00 0.31 9.68
N CYS A 116 -9.70 0.05 9.57
CA CYS A 116 -8.90 -0.56 10.62
C CYS A 116 -7.48 -0.01 10.63
N LEU A 117 -7.08 0.58 11.75
CA LEU A 117 -5.69 0.89 12.06
C LEU A 117 -5.07 -0.29 12.82
N VAL A 118 -3.96 -0.79 12.32
CA VAL A 118 -3.15 -1.82 12.96
C VAL A 118 -1.80 -1.25 13.32
N GLU A 119 -1.59 -0.99 14.59
CA GLU A 119 -0.28 -0.61 15.09
C GLU A 119 0.64 -1.83 15.19
N PHE A 120 1.91 -1.61 14.89
CA PHE A 120 2.92 -2.65 14.98
C PHE A 120 3.07 -3.18 16.40
N ASN A 121 3.01 -4.50 16.52
CA ASN A 121 3.34 -5.22 17.73
C ASN A 121 4.24 -6.42 17.39
N ARG A 122 5.44 -6.44 17.97
CA ARG A 122 6.46 -7.47 17.68
C ARG A 122 6.04 -8.87 18.11
N GLU A 123 5.19 -8.98 19.13
CA GLU A 123 4.72 -10.26 19.70
C GLU A 123 3.54 -10.84 18.90
N ARG A 124 2.93 -10.04 18.02
CA ARG A 124 1.75 -10.44 17.27
C ARG A 124 2.15 -11.07 15.93
N SER A 125 1.86 -12.35 15.76
CA SER A 125 2.08 -13.02 14.47
C SER A 125 1.13 -12.53 13.37
N SER A 126 1.55 -12.65 12.11
CA SER A 126 0.72 -12.31 10.96
C SER A 126 -0.57 -13.14 10.91
N GLN A 127 -0.51 -14.42 11.30
CA GLN A 127 -1.69 -15.29 11.38
C GLN A 127 -2.71 -14.75 12.38
N ARG A 128 -2.28 -14.43 13.59
CA ARG A 128 -3.17 -13.87 14.62
C ARG A 128 -3.78 -12.55 14.20
N LEU A 129 -3.01 -11.72 13.49
CA LEU A 129 -3.52 -10.48 12.93
C LEU A 129 -4.60 -10.75 11.87
N ALA A 130 -4.37 -11.69 10.97
CA ALA A 130 -5.36 -12.08 9.95
C ALA A 130 -6.65 -12.62 10.58
N ASP A 131 -6.55 -13.47 11.60
CA ASP A 131 -7.69 -14.02 12.33
C ASP A 131 -8.52 -12.93 13.01
N ASP A 132 -7.88 -11.86 13.52
CA ASP A 132 -8.57 -10.72 14.14
C ASP A 132 -9.22 -9.77 13.12
N LEU A 133 -8.66 -9.69 11.89
CA LEU A 133 -9.15 -8.81 10.83
C LEU A 133 -10.31 -9.44 10.04
N LEU A 134 -10.24 -10.74 9.79
CA LEU A 134 -11.21 -11.44 8.93
C LEU A 134 -12.67 -11.24 9.37
N PRO A 135 -13.04 -11.35 10.65
CA PRO A 135 -14.42 -11.10 11.08
C PRO A 135 -14.88 -9.65 10.84
N LYS A 136 -13.98 -8.68 10.91
CA LYS A 136 -14.30 -7.25 10.67
C LYS A 136 -14.61 -7.02 9.19
N ILE A 137 -13.81 -7.63 8.30
CA ILE A 137 -14.00 -7.55 6.86
C ILE A 137 -15.33 -8.21 6.44
N LEU A 138 -15.60 -9.40 6.97
CA LEU A 138 -16.79 -10.16 6.62
C LEU A 138 -18.11 -9.52 7.10
N ARG A 139 -18.09 -8.78 8.21
CA ARG A 139 -19.30 -8.07 8.71
C ARG A 139 -19.72 -6.89 7.82
N ARG A 140 -18.84 -6.39 6.98
CA ARG A 140 -19.10 -5.26 6.09
C ARG A 140 -19.56 -5.69 4.69
N ASN A 141 -19.46 -6.96 4.40
CA ASN A 141 -19.93 -7.58 3.18
C ASN A 141 -21.36 -8.11 3.33
#